data_a0d09cdbb6a87f67d07a3502477c23b2
#
_entry.id   a0d09cdbb6a87f67d07a3502477c23b2
#
_cell.length_a   1.000
_cell.length_b   1.000
_cell.length_c   1.000
_cell.angle_alpha   90.00
_cell.angle_beta   90.00
_cell.angle_gamma   90.00
#
_symmetry.space_group_name_H-M   'P 1'
#
loop_
_entity.id
_entity.type
_entity.pdbx_description
1 polymer ?
#
loop_
_entity_poly.entity_id
_entity_poly.type
_entity_poly.pdbx_seq_one_letter_code
_entity_poly.pdbx_strand_id
1 'polypeptide(L)'
;CRAGFEKFWLEQAGYLVDVIRQDGSLDLAIRPNQLIAASLTYPILSQERAARMLSVVESKLLTPMGLRTLAPDHPEYQGVYGTGLAQADQYHRDITYHQGTVWPWLLGPWVNARVYAHAADSQSMAFIRSHLQPIIAHISNEGCIGSINEIFDGNAPHTPRGCVSQAWSVAELLRVLSEYPELT
;
A
#
# COMPACT_ATOMS: atom_id res chain seq x y z
N CYS A 1 15.31 17.88 -8.55
CA CYS A 1 14.21 16.89 -8.47
C CYS A 1 12.99 17.46 -7.71
N ARG A 2 13.11 17.99 -6.47
CA ARG A 2 11.97 18.47 -5.66
C ARG A 2 11.08 19.48 -6.41
N ALA A 3 11.65 20.52 -7.02
CA ALA A 3 10.88 21.53 -7.75
C ALA A 3 10.05 20.94 -8.91
N GLY A 4 10.58 19.91 -9.61
CA GLY A 4 9.83 19.20 -10.65
C GLY A 4 8.73 18.31 -10.11
N PHE A 5 8.83 17.89 -8.83
CA PHE A 5 7.85 17.02 -8.19
C PHE A 5 6.65 17.79 -7.61
N GLU A 6 6.79 19.10 -7.40
CA GLU A 6 5.71 19.97 -6.90
C GLU A 6 4.43 19.92 -7.75
N LYS A 7 4.56 19.70 -9.05
CA LYS A 7 3.41 19.60 -9.97
C LYS A 7 2.48 18.41 -9.70
N PHE A 8 2.96 17.39 -8.96
CA PHE A 8 2.14 16.23 -8.60
C PHE A 8 1.30 16.47 -7.33
N TRP A 9 1.63 17.49 -6.52
CA TRP A 9 0.95 17.75 -5.27
C TRP A 9 -0.38 18.47 -5.46
N LEU A 10 -1.47 17.91 -4.95
CA LEU A 10 -2.79 18.51 -4.90
C LEU A 10 -3.02 19.15 -3.53
N GLU A 11 -2.81 20.47 -3.45
CA GLU A 11 -2.84 21.17 -2.17
C GLU A 11 -4.18 21.04 -1.42
N GLN A 12 -5.30 21.12 -2.10
CA GLN A 12 -6.63 21.01 -1.48
C GLN A 12 -6.98 19.56 -1.10
N ALA A 13 -6.55 18.59 -1.90
CA ALA A 13 -6.85 17.18 -1.70
C ALA A 13 -5.88 16.49 -0.71
N GLY A 14 -4.66 17.04 -0.56
CA GLY A 14 -3.66 16.54 0.38
C GLY A 14 -2.97 15.24 -0.05
N TYR A 15 -2.90 14.97 -1.36
CA TYR A 15 -2.21 13.79 -1.91
C TYR A 15 -1.54 14.09 -3.25
N LEU A 16 -0.76 13.14 -3.77
CA LEU A 16 -0.09 13.26 -5.07
C LEU A 16 -0.94 12.60 -6.17
N VAL A 17 -1.10 13.30 -7.31
CA VAL A 17 -1.68 12.68 -8.51
C VAL A 17 -0.84 11.48 -8.94
N ASP A 18 -1.49 10.43 -9.43
CA ASP A 18 -0.79 9.22 -9.84
C ASP A 18 0.00 9.45 -11.14
N VAL A 19 -0.62 10.09 -12.13
CA VAL A 19 0.00 10.39 -13.42
C VAL A 19 -0.36 11.80 -13.90
N ILE A 20 0.63 12.48 -14.47
CA ILE A 20 0.42 13.65 -15.32
C ILE A 20 0.56 13.20 -16.77
N ARG A 21 -0.53 13.21 -17.55
CA ARG A 21 -0.53 12.74 -18.93
C ARG A 21 0.16 13.71 -19.87
N GLN A 22 0.47 13.26 -21.08
CA GLN A 22 1.19 14.05 -22.07
C GLN A 22 0.42 15.33 -22.48
N ASP A 23 -0.90 15.30 -22.45
CA ASP A 23 -1.76 16.45 -22.72
C ASP A 23 -1.93 17.40 -21.52
N GLY A 24 -1.26 17.10 -20.40
CA GLY A 24 -1.34 17.85 -19.15
C GLY A 24 -2.51 17.47 -18.24
N SER A 25 -3.39 16.56 -18.66
CA SER A 25 -4.47 16.07 -17.79
C SER A 25 -3.92 15.23 -16.65
N LEU A 26 -4.63 15.24 -15.50
CA LEU A 26 -4.21 14.57 -14.27
C LEU A 26 -4.98 13.28 -14.09
N ASP A 27 -4.28 12.20 -13.70
CA ASP A 27 -4.90 11.02 -13.16
C ASP A 27 -5.03 11.18 -11.65
N LEU A 28 -6.25 11.29 -11.18
CA LEU A 28 -6.58 11.54 -9.78
C LEU A 28 -6.80 10.24 -8.98
N ALA A 29 -6.52 9.08 -9.57
CA ALA A 29 -6.65 7.80 -8.90
C ALA A 29 -5.79 7.78 -7.62
N ILE A 30 -6.40 7.39 -6.50
CA ILE A 30 -5.68 7.19 -5.25
C ILE A 30 -5.06 5.80 -5.29
N ARG A 31 -3.73 5.80 -5.44
CA ARG A 31 -2.89 4.59 -5.51
C ARG A 31 -1.76 4.66 -4.50
N PRO A 32 -1.16 3.52 -4.10
CA PRO A 32 -0.10 3.49 -3.08
C PRO A 32 1.25 4.04 -3.59
N ASN A 33 1.44 4.28 -4.88
CA ASN A 33 2.68 4.77 -5.50
C ASN A 33 3.24 6.01 -4.81
N GLN A 34 2.36 6.89 -4.34
CA GLN A 34 2.72 8.12 -3.63
C GLN A 34 3.45 7.90 -2.30
N LEU A 35 3.32 6.72 -1.67
CA LEU A 35 4.05 6.39 -0.45
C LEU A 35 5.57 6.46 -0.66
N ILE A 36 6.04 6.09 -1.86
CA ILE A 36 7.47 6.11 -2.17
C ILE A 36 8.06 7.51 -2.00
N ALA A 37 7.30 8.57 -2.30
CA ALA A 37 7.76 9.96 -2.14
C ALA A 37 8.11 10.34 -0.69
N ALA A 38 7.54 9.64 0.30
CA ALA A 38 7.77 9.88 1.72
C ALA A 38 8.58 8.77 2.41
N SER A 39 8.76 7.59 1.78
CA SER A 39 9.41 6.42 2.37
C SER A 39 10.91 6.30 2.07
N LEU A 40 11.45 7.14 1.19
CA LEU A 40 12.87 7.11 0.80
C LEU A 40 13.77 7.65 1.93
N THR A 41 15.04 7.24 1.93
CA THR A 41 16.08 7.78 2.83
C THR A 41 16.16 9.32 2.76
N TYR A 42 15.90 9.88 1.58
CA TYR A 42 15.79 11.33 1.34
C TYR A 42 14.39 11.65 0.82
N PRO A 43 13.40 11.82 1.71
CA PRO A 43 12.01 12.03 1.31
C PRO A 43 11.85 13.26 0.43
N ILE A 44 10.97 13.17 -0.55
CA ILE A 44 10.67 14.27 -1.47
C ILE A 44 9.66 15.23 -0.82
N LEU A 45 8.64 14.69 -0.14
CA LEU A 45 7.64 15.46 0.60
C LEU A 45 8.18 15.99 1.92
N SER A 46 7.64 17.13 2.39
CA SER A 46 7.80 17.54 3.79
C SER A 46 7.02 16.61 4.73
N GLN A 47 7.36 16.60 6.02
CA GLN A 47 6.62 15.80 7.02
C GLN A 47 5.13 16.16 7.05
N GLU A 48 4.79 17.45 6.97
CA GLU A 48 3.41 17.91 6.91
C GLU A 48 2.64 17.34 5.71
N ARG A 49 3.22 17.44 4.51
CA ARG A 49 2.60 16.86 3.31
C ARG A 49 2.55 15.34 3.37
N ALA A 50 3.57 14.69 3.93
CA ALA A 50 3.58 13.25 4.15
C ALA A 50 2.44 12.82 5.10
N ALA A 51 2.20 13.55 6.18
CA ALA A 51 1.10 13.28 7.11
C ALA A 51 -0.29 13.45 6.44
N ARG A 52 -0.47 14.50 5.63
CA ARG A 52 -1.71 14.71 4.85
C ARG A 52 -1.94 13.59 3.83
N MET A 53 -0.91 13.24 3.09
CA MET A 53 -0.95 12.13 2.13
C MET A 53 -1.28 10.79 2.81
N LEU A 54 -0.66 10.50 3.96
CA LEU A 54 -0.93 9.29 4.74
C LEU A 54 -2.38 9.22 5.20
N SER A 55 -2.98 10.33 5.64
CA SER A 55 -4.39 10.36 6.02
C SER A 55 -5.30 9.89 4.88
N VAL A 56 -5.03 10.32 3.64
CA VAL A 56 -5.78 9.87 2.46
C VAL A 56 -5.49 8.39 2.15
N VAL A 57 -4.22 8.00 2.09
CA VAL A 57 -3.79 6.63 1.78
C VAL A 57 -4.36 5.63 2.79
N GLU A 58 -4.23 5.91 4.09
CA GLU A 58 -4.72 5.03 5.14
C GLU A 58 -6.25 4.88 5.09
N SER A 59 -6.99 5.96 4.89
CA SER A 59 -8.45 5.91 4.81
C SER A 59 -8.99 5.13 3.61
N LYS A 60 -8.25 5.11 2.50
CA LYS A 60 -8.71 4.51 1.24
C LYS A 60 -8.07 3.16 0.92
N LEU A 61 -6.79 2.99 1.25
CA LEU A 61 -6.00 1.86 0.76
C LEU A 61 -5.58 0.87 1.85
N LEU A 62 -5.39 1.32 3.10
CA LEU A 62 -4.89 0.45 4.17
C LEU A 62 -5.91 -0.65 4.51
N THR A 63 -5.41 -1.87 4.63
CA THR A 63 -6.17 -3.06 5.03
C THR A 63 -5.34 -3.87 6.03
N PRO A 64 -5.93 -4.87 6.71
CA PRO A 64 -5.18 -5.76 7.60
C PRO A 64 -4.04 -6.54 6.93
N MET A 65 -4.08 -6.73 5.59
CA MET A 65 -3.12 -7.56 4.86
C MET A 65 -2.13 -6.76 4.01
N GLY A 66 -2.22 -5.44 4.00
CA GLY A 66 -1.39 -4.57 3.16
C GLY A 66 -2.17 -3.38 2.61
N LEU A 67 -1.76 -2.87 1.45
CA LEU A 67 -2.46 -1.75 0.83
C LEU A 67 -3.08 -2.14 -0.51
N ARG A 68 -4.30 -1.66 -0.75
CA ARG A 68 -4.98 -1.74 -2.05
C ARG A 68 -4.19 -0.98 -3.10
N THR A 69 -4.18 -1.48 -4.31
CA THR A 69 -3.55 -0.84 -5.46
C THR A 69 -4.40 0.27 -6.08
N LEU A 70 -5.69 0.33 -5.73
CA LEU A 70 -6.63 1.36 -6.17
C LEU A 70 -7.70 1.56 -5.09
N ALA A 71 -8.13 2.82 -4.90
CA ALA A 71 -9.17 3.16 -3.93
C ALA A 71 -10.53 2.55 -4.30
N PRO A 72 -11.33 2.05 -3.30
CA PRO A 72 -12.61 1.37 -3.56
C PRO A 72 -13.69 2.23 -4.21
N ASP A 73 -13.58 3.54 -4.13
CA ASP A 73 -14.52 4.49 -4.76
C ASP A 73 -14.14 4.87 -6.20
N HIS A 74 -13.04 4.32 -6.73
CA HIS A 74 -12.68 4.52 -8.14
C HIS A 74 -13.55 3.64 -9.06
N PRO A 75 -14.03 4.17 -10.23
CA PRO A 75 -14.91 3.41 -11.13
C PRO A 75 -14.32 2.09 -11.64
N GLU A 76 -13.01 1.99 -11.76
CA GLU A 76 -12.31 0.79 -12.23
C GLU A 76 -11.89 -0.17 -11.09
N TYR A 77 -12.32 0.09 -9.86
CA TYR A 77 -11.97 -0.76 -8.73
C TYR A 77 -12.48 -2.18 -8.87
N GLN A 78 -11.59 -3.14 -8.69
CA GLN A 78 -11.87 -4.58 -8.72
C GLN A 78 -11.45 -5.20 -7.37
N GLY A 79 -12.43 -5.32 -6.48
CA GLY A 79 -12.17 -5.73 -5.09
C GLY A 79 -11.92 -7.22 -4.88
N VAL A 80 -12.10 -8.05 -5.91
CA VAL A 80 -11.85 -9.50 -5.84
C VAL A 80 -11.04 -9.94 -7.05
N TYR A 81 -9.87 -10.51 -6.79
CA TYR A 81 -8.96 -10.98 -7.83
C TYR A 81 -9.52 -12.19 -8.57
N GLY A 82 -9.56 -12.12 -9.88
CA GLY A 82 -9.92 -13.26 -10.73
C GLY A 82 -11.40 -13.65 -10.67
N THR A 83 -12.34 -12.76 -10.30
CA THR A 83 -13.78 -13.04 -10.31
C THR A 83 -14.48 -12.70 -11.61
N GLY A 84 -15.67 -13.25 -11.81
CA GLY A 84 -16.45 -13.13 -13.04
C GLY A 84 -15.84 -13.96 -14.15
N LEU A 85 -15.83 -13.45 -15.38
CA LEU A 85 -15.16 -14.07 -16.52
C LEU A 85 -13.64 -14.23 -16.30
N ALA A 86 -13.10 -13.51 -15.34
CA ALA A 86 -11.71 -13.50 -14.95
C ALA A 86 -11.17 -14.81 -14.36
N GLN A 87 -12.01 -15.73 -13.95
CA GLN A 87 -11.55 -17.08 -13.56
C GLN A 87 -11.04 -17.89 -14.75
N ALA A 88 -11.38 -17.49 -15.95
CA ALA A 88 -11.19 -18.28 -17.14
C ALA A 88 -9.91 -17.97 -17.92
N ASP A 89 -9.39 -16.74 -17.90
CA ASP A 89 -8.24 -16.37 -18.72
C ASP A 89 -7.24 -15.42 -18.01
N GLN A 90 -6.02 -15.40 -18.56
CA GLN A 90 -4.91 -14.62 -18.07
C GLN A 90 -5.18 -13.10 -18.18
N TYR A 91 -5.78 -12.66 -19.26
CA TYR A 91 -6.03 -11.23 -19.52
C TYR A 91 -6.87 -10.58 -18.40
N HIS A 92 -7.97 -11.23 -18.02
CA HIS A 92 -8.82 -10.70 -16.94
C HIS A 92 -8.14 -10.73 -15.57
N ARG A 93 -7.29 -11.74 -15.29
CA ARG A 93 -6.48 -11.73 -14.08
C ARG A 93 -5.50 -10.55 -14.09
N ASP A 94 -4.81 -10.33 -15.19
CA ASP A 94 -3.80 -9.29 -15.33
C ASP A 94 -4.41 -7.88 -15.17
N ILE A 95 -5.59 -7.61 -15.76
CA ILE A 95 -6.25 -6.30 -15.59
C ILE A 95 -6.75 -6.05 -14.17
N THR A 96 -7.04 -7.08 -13.37
CA THR A 96 -7.47 -6.92 -11.97
C THR A 96 -6.29 -6.85 -10.99
N TYR A 97 -5.10 -7.23 -11.42
CA TYR A 97 -3.92 -7.43 -10.58
C TYR A 97 -3.43 -6.16 -9.89
N HIS A 98 -3.73 -4.98 -10.46
CA HIS A 98 -3.41 -3.67 -9.93
C HIS A 98 -4.62 -2.72 -9.86
N GLN A 99 -5.83 -3.26 -9.85
CA GLN A 99 -7.07 -2.48 -9.81
C GLN A 99 -7.88 -2.70 -8.52
N GLY A 100 -7.20 -2.87 -7.40
CA GLY A 100 -7.85 -3.02 -6.11
C GLY A 100 -7.29 -4.13 -5.22
N THR A 101 -6.56 -5.10 -5.78
CA THR A 101 -5.85 -6.13 -5.00
C THR A 101 -4.94 -5.49 -3.96
N VAL A 102 -4.84 -6.15 -2.81
CA VAL A 102 -3.96 -5.76 -1.70
C VAL A 102 -2.60 -6.40 -1.87
N TRP A 103 -1.55 -5.60 -1.73
CA TRP A 103 -0.17 -6.06 -1.78
C TRP A 103 0.53 -5.88 -0.44
N PRO A 104 0.97 -6.96 0.23
CA PRO A 104 1.63 -6.91 1.54
C PRO A 104 2.94 -6.14 1.56
N TRP A 105 3.77 -6.24 0.52
CA TRP A 105 5.06 -5.56 0.48
C TRP A 105 4.96 -4.04 0.66
N LEU A 106 3.80 -3.45 0.30
CA LEU A 106 3.53 -2.03 0.46
C LEU A 106 3.47 -1.58 1.94
N LEU A 107 3.36 -2.53 2.88
CA LEU A 107 3.49 -2.23 4.32
C LEU A 107 4.87 -1.66 4.66
N GLY A 108 5.93 -2.08 3.97
CA GLY A 108 7.26 -1.52 4.19
C GLY A 108 7.33 -0.01 3.90
N PRO A 109 7.03 0.44 2.68
CA PRO A 109 6.94 1.87 2.36
C PRO A 109 5.93 2.64 3.23
N TRP A 110 4.80 2.03 3.60
CA TRP A 110 3.84 2.66 4.49
C TRP A 110 4.41 2.92 5.88
N VAL A 111 5.08 1.94 6.49
CA VAL A 111 5.73 2.11 7.80
C VAL A 111 6.77 3.24 7.74
N ASN A 112 7.66 3.21 6.75
CA ASN A 112 8.69 4.23 6.62
C ASN A 112 8.10 5.64 6.44
N ALA A 113 7.07 5.79 5.59
CA ALA A 113 6.39 7.05 5.39
C ALA A 113 5.73 7.55 6.67
N ARG A 114 5.11 6.64 7.45
CA ARG A 114 4.46 7.00 8.72
C ARG A 114 5.46 7.39 9.80
N VAL A 115 6.55 6.62 9.95
CA VAL A 115 7.66 6.97 10.86
C VAL A 115 8.25 8.32 10.49
N TYR A 116 8.46 8.60 9.21
CA TYR A 116 8.94 9.89 8.74
C TYR A 116 7.97 11.03 9.07
N ALA A 117 6.68 10.87 8.77
CA ALA A 117 5.66 11.91 8.94
C ALA A 117 5.42 12.27 10.40
N HIS A 118 5.49 11.30 11.31
CA HIS A 118 5.16 11.45 12.73
C HIS A 118 6.38 11.35 13.66
N ALA A 119 7.61 11.42 13.09
CA ALA A 119 8.87 11.38 13.87
C ALA A 119 8.94 10.21 14.87
N ALA A 120 8.41 9.04 14.49
CA ALA A 120 8.36 7.82 15.31
C ALA A 120 7.74 8.04 16.70
N ASP A 121 6.74 8.91 16.85
CA ASP A 121 6.07 9.09 18.13
C ASP A 121 5.37 7.81 18.61
N SER A 122 5.15 7.70 19.91
CA SER A 122 4.61 6.49 20.56
C SER A 122 3.22 6.10 20.03
N GLN A 123 2.38 7.06 19.66
CA GLN A 123 1.06 6.82 19.10
C GLN A 123 1.16 6.22 17.69
N SER A 124 2.03 6.78 16.86
CA SER A 124 2.29 6.26 15.52
C SER A 124 2.87 4.85 15.56
N MET A 125 3.82 4.57 16.46
CA MET A 125 4.40 3.24 16.61
C MET A 125 3.38 2.21 17.10
N ALA A 126 2.52 2.56 18.06
CA ALA A 126 1.42 1.70 18.50
C ALA A 126 0.42 1.40 17.36
N PHE A 127 0.10 2.40 16.56
CA PHE A 127 -0.78 2.25 15.40
C PHE A 127 -0.16 1.31 14.35
N ILE A 128 1.12 1.48 14.00
CA ILE A 128 1.86 0.59 13.09
C ILE A 128 1.82 -0.84 13.64
N ARG A 129 2.21 -1.05 14.90
CA ARG A 129 2.23 -2.37 15.54
C ARG A 129 0.86 -3.06 15.41
N SER A 130 -0.23 -2.36 15.73
CA SER A 130 -1.58 -2.92 15.65
C SER A 130 -1.97 -3.35 14.24
N HIS A 131 -1.50 -2.64 13.20
CA HIS A 131 -1.79 -2.96 11.81
C HIS A 131 -0.89 -4.05 11.21
N LEU A 132 0.26 -4.33 11.82
CA LEU A 132 1.12 -5.45 11.41
C LEU A 132 0.68 -6.78 12.01
N GLN A 133 -0.09 -6.80 13.12
CA GLN A 133 -0.51 -8.04 13.78
C GLN A 133 -1.28 -9.01 12.86
N PRO A 134 -2.24 -8.57 12.02
CA PRO A 134 -2.96 -9.50 11.15
C PRO A 134 -2.07 -10.21 10.14
N ILE A 135 -1.13 -9.50 9.51
CA ILE A 135 -0.21 -10.11 8.54
C ILE A 135 0.81 -11.02 9.23
N ILE A 136 1.24 -10.70 10.45
CA ILE A 136 2.08 -11.57 11.28
C ILE A 136 1.31 -12.85 11.64
N ALA A 137 0.05 -12.73 12.04
CA ALA A 137 -0.80 -13.89 12.34
C ALA A 137 -1.02 -14.77 11.10
N HIS A 138 -1.15 -14.19 9.90
CA HIS A 138 -1.28 -14.91 8.63
C HIS A 138 -0.12 -15.88 8.41
N ILE A 139 1.12 -15.49 8.73
CA ILE A 139 2.32 -16.34 8.56
C ILE A 139 2.18 -17.68 9.28
N SER A 140 1.45 -17.73 10.39
CA SER A 140 1.31 -18.93 11.23
C SER A 140 0.02 -19.70 10.99
N ASN A 141 -1.00 -19.09 10.37
CA ASN A 141 -2.35 -19.63 10.37
C ASN A 141 -2.94 -19.89 8.98
N GLU A 142 -2.42 -19.26 7.93
CA GLU A 142 -3.03 -19.30 6.60
C GLU A 142 -1.99 -19.40 5.48
N GLY A 143 -2.44 -19.83 4.30
CA GLY A 143 -1.62 -19.89 3.10
C GLY A 143 -0.47 -20.88 3.23
N CYS A 144 0.73 -20.45 2.87
CA CYS A 144 1.97 -21.21 3.08
C CYS A 144 2.54 -20.85 4.46
N ILE A 145 2.40 -21.74 5.42
CA ILE A 145 2.90 -21.54 6.80
C ILE A 145 4.39 -21.15 6.77
N GLY A 146 4.72 -20.08 7.46
CA GLY A 146 6.07 -19.51 7.47
C GLY A 146 6.33 -18.50 6.34
N SER A 147 5.30 -18.14 5.55
CA SER A 147 5.44 -17.21 4.44
C SER A 147 4.24 -16.26 4.32
N ILE A 148 4.28 -15.37 3.33
CA ILE A 148 3.22 -14.41 3.05
C ILE A 148 2.83 -14.52 1.58
N ASN A 149 1.53 -14.55 1.30
CA ASN A 149 1.00 -14.54 -0.05
C ASN A 149 1.41 -13.27 -0.82
N GLU A 150 1.38 -13.38 -2.14
CA GLU A 150 1.71 -12.28 -3.06
C GLU A 150 0.71 -11.15 -2.95
N ILE A 151 -0.58 -11.48 -3.03
CA ILE A 151 -1.71 -10.54 -3.02
C ILE A 151 -2.86 -11.08 -2.17
N PHE A 152 -3.80 -10.18 -1.84
CA PHE A 152 -5.08 -10.53 -1.23
C PHE A 152 -6.20 -9.81 -1.97
N ASP A 153 -7.44 -10.30 -1.85
CA ASP A 153 -8.60 -9.58 -2.34
C ASP A 153 -8.69 -8.19 -1.68
N GLY A 154 -9.06 -7.17 -2.45
CA GLY A 154 -9.26 -5.81 -1.97
C GLY A 154 -10.45 -5.68 -1.02
N ASN A 155 -11.47 -6.51 -1.21
CA ASN A 155 -12.65 -6.59 -0.35
C ASN A 155 -12.45 -7.56 0.81
N ALA A 156 -13.05 -7.27 1.96
CA ALA A 156 -13.10 -8.22 3.06
C ALA A 156 -13.78 -9.54 2.61
N PRO A 157 -13.31 -10.69 3.11
CA PRO A 157 -12.36 -10.88 4.21
C PRO A 157 -10.88 -10.82 3.82
N HIS A 158 -10.52 -10.28 2.64
CA HIS A 158 -9.15 -10.20 2.13
C HIS A 158 -8.55 -11.60 1.91
N THR A 159 -9.25 -12.41 1.13
CA THR A 159 -8.82 -13.78 0.81
C THR A 159 -7.45 -13.78 0.15
N PRO A 160 -6.50 -14.62 0.61
CA PRO A 160 -5.19 -14.73 -0.02
C PRO A 160 -5.28 -15.24 -1.46
N ARG A 161 -4.49 -14.65 -2.35
CA ARG A 161 -4.46 -14.92 -3.79
C ARG A 161 -3.01 -14.90 -4.30
N GLY A 162 -2.85 -15.11 -5.60
CA GLY A 162 -1.55 -15.10 -6.27
C GLY A 162 -0.64 -16.22 -5.81
N CYS A 163 0.65 -15.99 -5.83
CA CYS A 163 1.65 -16.91 -5.33
C CYS A 163 1.53 -17.07 -3.81
N VAL A 164 1.55 -18.31 -3.32
CA VAL A 164 1.36 -18.62 -1.88
C VAL A 164 2.54 -18.19 -1.01
N SER A 165 3.70 -17.92 -1.60
CA SER A 165 4.93 -17.48 -0.91
C SER A 165 5.65 -16.47 -1.80
N GLN A 166 5.55 -15.18 -1.44
CA GLN A 166 6.14 -14.10 -2.23
C GLN A 166 7.31 -13.45 -1.50
N ALA A 167 8.48 -13.45 -2.17
CA ALA A 167 9.74 -13.01 -1.58
C ALA A 167 9.69 -11.57 -1.05
N TRP A 168 9.18 -10.60 -1.82
CA TRP A 168 9.16 -9.20 -1.37
C TRP A 168 8.13 -8.92 -0.27
N SER A 169 7.03 -9.71 -0.18
CA SER A 169 6.09 -9.61 0.94
C SER A 169 6.77 -9.99 2.26
N VAL A 170 7.54 -11.09 2.25
CA VAL A 170 8.33 -11.54 3.40
C VAL A 170 9.47 -10.57 3.68
N ALA A 171 10.22 -10.16 2.65
CA ALA A 171 11.40 -9.31 2.80
C ALA A 171 11.06 -7.94 3.41
N GLU A 172 9.99 -7.29 2.95
CA GLU A 172 9.60 -5.98 3.47
C GLU A 172 9.12 -6.05 4.93
N LEU A 173 8.39 -7.10 5.32
CA LEU A 173 8.01 -7.26 6.72
C LEU A 173 9.24 -7.52 7.60
N LEU A 174 10.16 -8.41 7.19
CA LEU A 174 11.40 -8.68 7.92
C LEU A 174 12.27 -7.42 8.03
N ARG A 175 12.40 -6.65 6.96
CA ARG A 175 13.15 -5.40 6.95
C ARG A 175 12.59 -4.42 7.99
N VAL A 176 11.28 -4.21 7.96
CA VAL A 176 10.60 -3.29 8.90
C VAL A 176 10.79 -3.73 10.35
N LEU A 177 10.57 -5.00 10.66
CA LEU A 177 10.73 -5.52 12.02
C LEU A 177 12.20 -5.51 12.50
N SER A 178 13.14 -5.61 11.57
CA SER A 178 14.57 -5.47 11.87
C SER A 178 15.00 -4.01 12.09
N GLU A 179 14.43 -3.10 11.32
CA GLU A 179 14.73 -1.66 11.37
C GLU A 179 14.07 -0.99 12.58
N TYR A 180 12.90 -1.49 12.98
CA TYR A 180 12.10 -1.00 14.11
C TYR A 180 11.76 -2.15 15.08
N PRO A 181 12.73 -2.62 15.93
CA PRO A 181 12.52 -3.76 16.81
C PRO A 181 11.36 -3.58 17.81
N GLU A 182 11.00 -2.35 18.13
CA GLU A 182 9.86 -2.00 18.98
C GLU A 182 8.49 -2.35 18.36
N LEU A 183 8.43 -2.75 17.10
CA LEU A 183 7.20 -3.19 16.43
C LEU A 183 6.90 -4.69 16.65
N THR A 184 7.85 -5.44 17.20
CA THR A 184 7.70 -6.87 17.52
C THR A 184 6.86 -7.12 18.78
#